data_6040ae38c9dd8c9c01f62f84c5818d68
#
_entry.id   6040ae38c9dd8c9c01f62f84c5818d68
#
_cell.length_a   1.000
_cell.length_b   1.000
_cell.length_c   1.000
_cell.angle_alpha   90.00
_cell.angle_beta   90.00
_cell.angle_gamma   90.00
#
_symmetry.space_group_name_H-M   'P 1'
#
loop_
_entity.id
_entity.type
_entity.pdbx_description
1 polymer ?
#
loop_
_entity_poly.entity_id
_entity_poly.type
_entity_poly.pdbx_seq_one_letter_code
_entity_poly.pdbx_strand_id
1 'polypeptide(L)'
;MSKYDVIIIGAGPGGIFTAYELINNRPDCRIAVFEAGHPLAKRKCPIDGVKVKNCIHCKSCSIMSGFGGAGAFSDGKYNITNDFGGTLYEYIGRQKALELMRYVDDINMKFGGEGTRLFSTAGTKFKKICMQNKLKLLDASVRHLGTDINYVVLDNIYHELKDKIDFYFDTPVQSIKVLDNGFEVVCEDDKVYECDKCVVSVGRSGSKWME
;
A
#
# COMPACT_ATOMS: atom_id res chain seq x y z
N MET A 1 13.28 -15.57 -21.34
CA MET A 1 12.87 -15.07 -20.02
C MET A 1 12.79 -13.56 -20.08
N SER A 2 11.76 -12.95 -19.53
CA SER A 2 11.68 -11.49 -19.45
C SER A 2 12.52 -11.03 -18.27
N LYS A 3 13.51 -10.17 -18.53
CA LYS A 3 14.35 -9.59 -17.49
C LYS A 3 13.87 -8.19 -17.16
N TYR A 4 13.71 -7.90 -15.86
CA TYR A 4 13.35 -6.61 -15.29
C TYR A 4 14.52 -6.04 -14.48
N ASP A 5 14.61 -4.74 -14.36
CA ASP A 5 15.53 -4.13 -13.41
C ASP A 5 15.04 -4.32 -11.98
N VAL A 6 13.70 -4.16 -11.78
CA VAL A 6 13.07 -4.35 -10.48
C VAL A 6 11.79 -5.17 -10.62
N ILE A 7 11.67 -6.21 -9.80
CA ILE A 7 10.39 -6.88 -9.55
C ILE A 7 9.90 -6.53 -8.14
N ILE A 8 8.62 -6.14 -8.07
CA ILE A 8 7.92 -5.85 -6.82
C ILE A 8 6.87 -6.93 -6.60
N ILE A 9 6.89 -7.59 -5.45
CA ILE A 9 5.92 -8.62 -5.07
C ILE A 9 4.94 -8.03 -4.07
N GLY A 10 3.69 -7.89 -4.50
CA GLY A 10 2.59 -7.28 -3.77
C GLY A 10 2.26 -5.86 -4.23
N ALA A 11 1.02 -5.63 -4.63
CA ALA A 11 0.45 -4.34 -5.02
C ALA A 11 -0.32 -3.65 -3.88
N GLY A 12 0.10 -3.86 -2.64
CA GLY A 12 -0.33 -3.07 -1.49
C GLY A 12 0.36 -1.71 -1.44
N PRO A 13 0.11 -0.87 -0.42
CA PRO A 13 0.70 0.47 -0.33
C PRO A 13 2.22 0.49 -0.50
N GLY A 14 2.94 -0.46 0.13
CA GLY A 14 4.40 -0.53 0.00
C GLY A 14 4.85 -0.74 -1.45
N GLY A 15 4.23 -1.68 -2.18
CA GLY A 15 4.55 -1.93 -3.59
C GLY A 15 4.16 -0.78 -4.52
N ILE A 16 2.98 -0.20 -4.32
CA ILE A 16 2.47 0.93 -5.11
C ILE A 16 3.40 2.14 -4.97
N PHE A 17 3.74 2.55 -3.75
CA PHE A 17 4.62 3.69 -3.53
C PHE A 17 6.05 3.41 -3.99
N THR A 18 6.55 2.16 -3.87
CA THR A 18 7.83 1.77 -4.45
C THR A 18 7.82 1.96 -5.97
N ALA A 19 6.78 1.47 -6.65
CA ALA A 19 6.64 1.64 -8.10
C ALA A 19 6.56 3.13 -8.48
N TYR A 20 5.75 3.91 -7.75
CA TYR A 20 5.60 5.35 -7.97
C TYR A 20 6.93 6.10 -7.84
N GLU A 21 7.71 5.83 -6.79
CA GLU A 21 9.02 6.45 -6.60
C GLU A 21 10.02 6.03 -7.69
N LEU A 22 10.00 4.77 -8.10
CA LEU A 22 10.90 4.29 -9.14
C LEU A 22 10.62 4.95 -10.49
N ILE A 23 9.38 5.07 -10.94
CA ILE A 23 9.06 5.70 -12.22
C ILE A 23 9.40 7.20 -12.24
N ASN A 24 9.33 7.88 -11.09
CA ASN A 24 9.64 9.31 -11.00
C ASN A 24 11.16 9.57 -10.90
N ASN A 25 11.93 8.68 -10.29
CA ASN A 25 13.35 8.87 -10.06
C ASN A 25 14.26 8.05 -11.03
N ARG A 26 13.70 7.03 -11.66
CA ARG A 26 14.40 6.11 -12.58
C ARG A 26 13.50 5.74 -13.76
N PRO A 27 13.17 6.71 -14.65
CA PRO A 27 12.18 6.52 -15.72
C PRO A 27 12.55 5.42 -16.74
N ASP A 28 13.82 5.10 -16.88
CA ASP A 28 14.31 4.04 -17.78
C ASP A 28 14.25 2.63 -17.14
N CYS A 29 13.87 2.54 -15.86
CA CYS A 29 13.83 1.28 -15.12
C CYS A 29 12.64 0.42 -15.58
N ARG A 30 12.92 -0.80 -16.01
CA ARG A 30 11.89 -1.79 -16.35
C ARG A 30 11.37 -2.44 -15.06
N ILE A 31 10.12 -2.17 -14.73
CA ILE A 31 9.51 -2.58 -13.46
C ILE A 31 8.36 -3.54 -13.74
N ALA A 32 8.28 -4.62 -12.97
CA ALA A 32 7.10 -5.48 -12.90
C ALA A 32 6.56 -5.53 -11.47
N VAL A 33 5.24 -5.56 -11.34
CA VAL A 33 4.54 -5.76 -10.07
C VAL A 33 3.71 -7.04 -10.16
N PHE A 34 3.99 -8.00 -9.28
CA PHE A 34 3.25 -9.25 -9.14
C PHE A 34 2.30 -9.15 -7.96
N GLU A 35 1.03 -9.40 -8.20
CA GLU A 35 -0.02 -9.36 -7.17
C GLU A 35 -0.88 -10.63 -7.24
N ALA A 36 -1.04 -11.28 -6.09
CA ALA A 36 -1.81 -12.52 -5.98
C ALA A 36 -3.33 -12.30 -6.14
N GLY A 37 -3.80 -11.08 -5.95
CA GLY A 37 -5.21 -10.72 -6.05
C GLY A 37 -5.53 -9.92 -7.31
N HIS A 38 -6.78 -9.46 -7.37
CA HIS A 38 -7.35 -8.82 -8.54
C HIS A 38 -6.93 -7.35 -8.71
N PRO A 39 -6.98 -6.81 -9.95
CA PRO A 39 -6.93 -5.36 -10.16
C PRO A 39 -8.10 -4.68 -9.45
N LEU A 40 -7.94 -3.40 -9.07
CA LEU A 40 -8.87 -2.67 -8.22
C LEU A 40 -10.34 -2.81 -8.66
N ALA A 41 -10.62 -2.61 -9.95
CA ALA A 41 -11.97 -2.67 -10.50
C ALA A 41 -12.64 -4.06 -10.41
N LYS A 42 -11.84 -5.14 -10.26
CA LYS A 42 -12.37 -6.52 -10.13
C LYS A 42 -12.42 -7.00 -8.69
N ARG A 43 -11.97 -6.21 -7.72
CA ARG A 43 -11.98 -6.57 -6.30
C ARG A 43 -13.40 -6.49 -5.74
N LYS A 44 -14.07 -7.62 -5.65
CA LYS A 44 -15.41 -7.72 -5.09
C LYS A 44 -15.52 -8.95 -4.19
N CYS A 45 -15.93 -8.73 -2.93
CA CYS A 45 -16.25 -9.84 -2.05
C CYS A 45 -17.54 -10.54 -2.53
N PRO A 46 -17.56 -11.88 -2.60
CA PRO A 46 -18.76 -12.61 -3.02
C PRO A 46 -19.90 -12.57 -2.01
N ILE A 47 -19.66 -12.10 -0.77
CA ILE A 47 -20.72 -11.95 0.24
C ILE A 47 -21.69 -10.88 -0.23
N ASP A 48 -22.94 -11.27 -0.46
CA ASP A 48 -24.05 -10.41 -0.88
C ASP A 48 -25.19 -10.30 0.14
N GLY A 49 -25.06 -11.05 1.25
CA GLY A 49 -26.06 -11.09 2.31
C GLY A 49 -27.33 -11.89 1.99
N VAL A 50 -27.49 -12.35 0.75
CA VAL A 50 -28.67 -13.11 0.27
C VAL A 50 -28.27 -14.53 -0.11
N LYS A 51 -27.48 -14.69 -1.16
CA LYS A 51 -26.99 -16.00 -1.64
C LYS A 51 -25.77 -16.45 -0.86
N VAL A 52 -24.82 -15.55 -0.66
CA VAL A 52 -23.60 -15.79 0.09
C VAL A 52 -23.62 -14.95 1.35
N LYS A 53 -23.99 -15.55 2.47
CA LYS A 53 -24.17 -14.86 3.75
C LYS A 53 -22.87 -14.80 4.59
N ASN A 54 -22.00 -15.79 4.43
CA ASN A 54 -20.79 -15.94 5.24
C ASN A 54 -19.55 -15.99 4.35
N CYS A 55 -18.38 -15.77 4.95
CA CYS A 55 -17.10 -15.87 4.25
C CYS A 55 -16.88 -17.28 3.69
N ILE A 56 -16.57 -17.37 2.39
CA ILE A 56 -16.31 -18.64 1.68
C ILE A 56 -14.82 -18.96 1.60
N HIS A 57 -13.97 -18.22 2.29
CA HIS A 57 -12.52 -18.42 2.34
C HIS A 57 -11.87 -18.53 0.94
N CYS A 58 -12.09 -17.50 0.11
CA CYS A 58 -11.51 -17.44 -1.24
C CYS A 58 -9.98 -17.64 -1.20
N LYS A 59 -9.41 -18.34 -2.20
CA LYS A 59 -7.96 -18.54 -2.33
C LYS A 59 -7.19 -17.21 -2.30
N SER A 60 -7.70 -16.19 -3.01
CA SER A 60 -7.27 -14.80 -2.88
C SER A 60 -8.46 -13.97 -2.39
N CYS A 61 -8.33 -13.39 -1.19
CA CYS A 61 -9.41 -12.62 -0.58
C CYS A 61 -9.48 -11.23 -1.20
N SER A 62 -10.55 -10.92 -1.94
CA SER A 62 -10.74 -9.62 -2.59
C SER A 62 -10.73 -8.41 -1.65
N ILE A 63 -10.95 -8.61 -0.33
CA ILE A 63 -10.83 -7.53 0.66
C ILE A 63 -9.37 -7.31 1.10
N MET A 64 -8.59 -8.40 1.22
CA MET A 64 -7.23 -8.35 1.78
C MET A 64 -6.16 -8.24 0.70
N SER A 65 -6.38 -8.84 -0.48
CA SER A 65 -5.41 -8.95 -1.57
C SER A 65 -5.91 -8.25 -2.84
N GLY A 66 -4.99 -7.84 -3.69
CA GLY A 66 -5.24 -7.09 -4.92
C GLY A 66 -4.68 -5.68 -4.84
N PHE A 67 -4.82 -4.91 -5.91
CA PHE A 67 -4.31 -3.54 -5.98
C PHE A 67 -4.84 -2.66 -4.83
N GLY A 68 -3.95 -1.98 -4.13
CA GLY A 68 -4.25 -1.21 -2.91
C GLY A 68 -4.18 -2.04 -1.62
N GLY A 69 -4.00 -3.37 -1.72
CA GLY A 69 -3.92 -4.26 -0.56
C GLY A 69 -5.14 -4.19 0.36
N ALA A 70 -4.98 -4.51 1.63
CA ALA A 70 -6.06 -4.43 2.63
C ALA A 70 -6.56 -2.99 2.86
N GLY A 71 -5.77 -1.98 2.49
CA GLY A 71 -6.13 -0.57 2.64
C GLY A 71 -7.19 -0.08 1.66
N ALA A 72 -7.39 -0.76 0.53
CA ALA A 72 -8.30 -0.29 -0.53
C ALA A 72 -9.76 -0.15 -0.09
N PHE A 73 -10.20 -0.97 0.84
CA PHE A 73 -11.57 -0.93 1.39
C PHE A 73 -11.63 -0.42 2.83
N SER A 74 -10.57 0.25 3.28
CA SER A 74 -10.58 0.93 4.57
C SER A 74 -11.34 2.25 4.48
N ASP A 75 -11.57 2.88 5.63
CA ASP A 75 -12.17 4.21 5.70
C ASP A 75 -11.20 5.36 5.33
N GLY A 76 -10.01 5.03 4.84
CA GLY A 76 -9.03 6.00 4.34
C GLY A 76 -8.55 7.00 5.39
N LYS A 77 -8.30 6.54 6.62
CA LYS A 77 -7.70 7.37 7.67
C LYS A 77 -6.18 7.32 7.60
N TYR A 78 -5.59 8.44 7.26
CA TYR A 78 -4.13 8.64 7.21
C TYR A 78 -3.68 9.42 8.43
N ASN A 79 -2.92 8.76 9.30
CA ASN A 79 -2.40 9.35 10.52
C ASN A 79 -1.02 9.94 10.28
N ILE A 80 -0.87 11.25 10.52
CA ILE A 80 0.40 11.98 10.40
C ILE A 80 0.86 12.30 11.82
N THR A 81 1.50 11.33 12.45
CA THR A 81 1.97 11.43 13.83
C THR A 81 3.02 10.36 14.15
N ASN A 82 3.88 10.64 15.11
CA ASN A 82 4.79 9.65 15.70
C ASN A 82 4.27 9.07 17.03
N ASP A 83 3.09 9.47 17.49
CA ASP A 83 2.62 9.10 18.83
C ASP A 83 1.80 7.81 18.84
N PHE A 84 1.39 7.32 17.64
CA PHE A 84 0.72 6.03 17.43
C PHE A 84 0.80 5.61 15.97
N GLY A 85 0.45 4.34 15.67
CA GLY A 85 0.35 3.81 14.30
C GLY A 85 1.64 3.22 13.74
N GLY A 86 2.71 3.20 14.51
CA GLY A 86 3.97 2.58 14.12
C GLY A 86 5.20 3.25 14.74
N THR A 87 6.36 2.67 14.49
CA THR A 87 7.65 3.08 15.10
C THR A 87 8.68 3.51 14.06
N LEU A 88 8.25 3.98 12.89
CA LEU A 88 9.15 4.41 11.82
C LEU A 88 10.19 5.43 12.30
N TYR A 89 9.80 6.30 13.23
CA TYR A 89 10.67 7.31 13.80
C TYR A 89 11.89 6.75 14.56
N GLU A 90 11.84 5.51 15.01
CA GLU A 90 12.98 4.83 15.65
C GLU A 90 14.11 4.56 14.65
N TYR A 91 13.78 4.38 13.38
CA TYR A 91 14.73 4.07 12.32
C TYR A 91 15.27 5.31 11.59
N ILE A 92 14.42 6.31 11.34
CA ILE A 92 14.77 7.47 10.52
C ILE A 92 14.71 8.81 11.26
N GLY A 93 14.34 8.80 12.54
CA GLY A 93 14.14 9.98 13.35
C GLY A 93 12.76 10.62 13.21
N ARG A 94 12.29 11.29 14.28
CA ARG A 94 10.91 11.81 14.38
C ARG A 94 10.56 12.81 13.27
N GLN A 95 11.47 13.67 12.92
CA GLN A 95 11.23 14.71 11.92
C GLN A 95 11.08 14.12 10.53
N LYS A 96 12.02 13.28 10.11
CA LYS A 96 11.97 12.63 8.79
C LYS A 96 10.75 11.72 8.65
N ALA A 97 10.35 11.04 9.73
CA ALA A 97 9.14 10.23 9.70
C ALA A 97 7.89 11.07 9.43
N LEU A 98 7.74 12.24 10.09
CA LEU A 98 6.63 13.16 9.83
C LEU A 98 6.69 13.77 8.42
N GLU A 99 7.87 14.12 7.93
CA GLU A 99 8.04 14.63 6.56
C GLU A 99 7.61 13.57 5.53
N LEU A 100 8.01 12.32 5.72
CA LEU A 100 7.59 11.22 4.84
C LEU A 100 6.08 10.97 4.89
N MET A 101 5.45 11.03 6.06
CA MET A 101 4.00 10.90 6.20
C MET A 101 3.26 12.03 5.48
N ARG A 102 3.77 13.27 5.56
CA ARG A 102 3.21 14.41 4.81
C ARG A 102 3.40 14.25 3.31
N TYR A 103 4.55 13.79 2.88
CA TYR A 103 4.81 13.51 1.47
C TYR A 103 3.82 12.48 0.89
N VAL A 104 3.52 11.41 1.65
CA VAL A 104 2.48 10.44 1.27
C VAL A 104 1.10 11.10 1.21
N ASP A 105 0.77 11.99 2.16
CA ASP A 105 -0.49 12.74 2.16
C ASP A 105 -0.59 13.65 0.92
N ASP A 106 0.48 14.33 0.55
CA ASP A 106 0.54 15.20 -0.65
C ASP A 106 0.31 14.38 -1.93
N ILE A 107 0.86 13.16 -2.02
CA ILE A 107 0.58 12.25 -3.13
C ILE A 107 -0.90 11.88 -3.15
N ASN A 108 -1.51 11.53 -2.02
CA ASN A 108 -2.93 11.23 -1.95
C ASN A 108 -3.79 12.44 -2.40
N MET A 109 -3.39 13.67 -2.01
CA MET A 109 -4.07 14.89 -2.46
C MET A 109 -3.98 15.05 -3.97
N LYS A 110 -2.77 14.89 -4.54
CA LYS A 110 -2.52 14.96 -5.99
C LYS A 110 -3.41 13.99 -6.79
N PHE A 111 -3.66 12.80 -6.24
CA PHE A 111 -4.42 11.75 -6.92
C PHE A 111 -5.92 11.71 -6.60
N GLY A 112 -6.48 12.75 -6.02
CA GLY A 112 -7.94 12.89 -5.85
C GLY A 112 -8.41 13.11 -4.43
N GLY A 113 -7.49 13.18 -3.45
CA GLY A 113 -7.83 13.55 -2.06
C GLY A 113 -8.04 15.05 -1.86
N GLU A 114 -7.82 15.87 -2.89
CA GLU A 114 -7.93 17.34 -2.80
C GLU A 114 -9.31 17.77 -2.28
N GLY A 115 -9.33 18.82 -1.45
CA GLY A 115 -10.54 19.31 -0.79
C GLY A 115 -10.93 18.56 0.49
N THR A 116 -10.30 17.44 0.82
CA THR A 116 -10.56 16.76 2.10
C THR A 116 -9.87 17.47 3.26
N ARG A 117 -10.57 17.53 4.40
CA ARG A 117 -10.08 18.24 5.58
C ARG A 117 -9.00 17.44 6.30
N LEU A 118 -7.89 18.11 6.65
CA LEU A 118 -6.91 17.62 7.61
C LEU A 118 -7.35 18.05 9.03
N PHE A 119 -7.68 17.09 9.88
CA PHE A 119 -7.97 17.32 11.29
C PHE A 119 -6.67 17.29 12.08
N SER A 120 -6.53 18.21 13.06
CA SER A 120 -5.32 18.26 13.89
C SER A 120 -5.68 18.57 15.34
N THR A 121 -4.94 17.96 16.26
CA THR A 121 -4.99 18.28 17.69
C THR A 121 -4.06 19.44 18.04
N ALA A 122 -3.23 19.91 17.13
CA ALA A 122 -2.34 21.05 17.34
C ALA A 122 -3.13 22.34 17.61
N GLY A 123 -2.73 23.07 18.65
CA GLY A 123 -3.33 24.35 18.99
C GLY A 123 -4.78 24.29 19.55
N THR A 124 -5.32 23.09 19.80
CA THR A 124 -6.68 22.98 20.31
C THR A 124 -6.79 23.34 21.80
N LYS A 125 -7.92 23.96 22.19
CA LYS A 125 -8.26 24.22 23.60
C LYS A 125 -8.32 22.95 24.45
N PHE A 126 -8.57 21.81 23.83
CA PHE A 126 -8.68 20.52 24.53
C PHE A 126 -7.36 20.08 25.15
N LYS A 127 -6.19 20.51 24.62
CA LYS A 127 -4.88 20.19 25.20
C LYS A 127 -4.80 20.69 26.66
N LYS A 128 -5.24 21.95 26.91
CA LYS A 128 -5.26 22.52 28.27
C LYS A 128 -6.25 21.78 29.18
N ILE A 129 -7.45 21.47 28.67
CA ILE A 129 -8.49 20.75 29.41
C ILE A 129 -8.01 19.34 29.81
N CYS A 130 -7.37 18.64 28.88
CA CYS A 130 -6.78 17.32 29.16
C CYS A 130 -5.73 17.41 30.28
N MET A 131 -4.79 18.36 30.17
CA MET A 131 -3.77 18.56 31.21
C MET A 131 -4.37 18.85 32.59
N GLN A 132 -5.40 19.70 32.67
CA GLN A 132 -6.09 20.01 33.93
C GLN A 132 -6.76 18.78 34.55
N ASN A 133 -7.14 17.80 33.73
CA ASN A 133 -7.76 16.56 34.16
C ASN A 133 -6.77 15.37 34.21
N LYS A 134 -5.47 15.65 34.25
CA LYS A 134 -4.41 14.62 34.28
C LYS A 134 -4.43 13.67 33.08
N LEU A 135 -4.97 14.14 31.95
CA LEU A 135 -4.96 13.41 30.67
C LEU A 135 -3.92 14.01 29.72
N LYS A 136 -3.35 13.17 28.88
CA LYS A 136 -2.44 13.60 27.79
C LYS A 136 -3.18 13.52 26.46
N LEU A 137 -3.36 14.67 25.80
CA LEU A 137 -3.80 14.68 24.41
C LEU A 137 -2.60 14.43 23.51
N LEU A 138 -2.67 13.41 22.67
CA LEU A 138 -1.62 13.11 21.69
C LEU A 138 -1.61 14.16 20.57
N ASP A 139 -0.43 14.55 20.11
CA ASP A 139 -0.25 15.44 18.99
C ASP A 139 -0.36 14.63 17.69
N ALA A 140 -1.45 14.84 16.95
CA ALA A 140 -1.73 14.12 15.73
C ALA A 140 -2.43 15.01 14.70
N SER A 141 -2.14 14.74 13.44
CA SER A 141 -2.96 15.18 12.32
C SER A 141 -3.51 13.95 11.60
N VAL A 142 -4.79 14.01 11.21
CA VAL A 142 -5.48 12.88 10.57
C VAL A 142 -6.23 13.39 9.36
N ARG A 143 -5.93 12.80 8.21
CA ARG A 143 -6.76 12.97 7.03
C ARG A 143 -7.72 11.79 6.92
N HIS A 144 -8.99 12.10 6.75
CA HIS A 144 -10.02 11.10 6.57
C HIS A 144 -10.63 11.24 5.18
N LEU A 145 -10.19 10.39 4.26
CA LEU A 145 -10.69 10.38 2.87
C LEU A 145 -12.09 9.77 2.78
N GLY A 146 -12.38 8.79 3.62
CA GLY A 146 -13.51 7.89 3.43
C GLY A 146 -13.20 6.83 2.36
N THR A 147 -14.05 5.82 2.28
CA THR A 147 -13.84 4.67 1.38
C THR A 147 -13.91 5.10 -0.09
N ASP A 148 -14.83 5.99 -0.44
CA ASP A 148 -15.07 6.39 -1.83
C ASP A 148 -13.89 7.20 -2.41
N ILE A 149 -13.42 8.22 -1.66
CA ILE A 149 -12.28 9.02 -2.10
C ILE A 149 -10.99 8.19 -2.09
N ASN A 150 -10.83 7.31 -1.09
CA ASN A 150 -9.70 6.39 -1.04
C ASN A 150 -9.65 5.49 -2.28
N TYR A 151 -10.81 5.01 -2.76
CA TYR A 151 -10.90 4.26 -4.01
C TYR A 151 -10.47 5.11 -5.21
N VAL A 152 -10.95 6.36 -5.32
CA VAL A 152 -10.57 7.29 -6.41
C VAL A 152 -9.06 7.54 -6.42
N VAL A 153 -8.46 7.78 -5.26
CA VAL A 153 -7.01 7.98 -5.14
C VAL A 153 -6.25 6.76 -5.66
N LEU A 154 -6.64 5.56 -5.26
CA LEU A 154 -5.99 4.32 -5.71
C LEU A 154 -6.18 4.07 -7.20
N ASP A 155 -7.37 4.35 -7.74
CA ASP A 155 -7.65 4.21 -9.17
C ASP A 155 -6.81 5.17 -10.02
N ASN A 156 -6.71 6.42 -9.59
CA ASN A 156 -5.87 7.42 -10.26
C ASN A 156 -4.38 7.07 -10.20
N ILE A 157 -3.89 6.56 -9.06
CA ILE A 157 -2.50 6.06 -8.96
C ILE A 157 -2.30 4.86 -9.90
N TYR A 158 -3.26 3.94 -9.99
CA TYR A 158 -3.19 2.82 -10.92
C TYR A 158 -3.07 3.31 -12.37
N HIS A 159 -3.88 4.29 -12.77
CA HIS A 159 -3.84 4.87 -14.10
C HIS A 159 -2.53 5.61 -14.41
N GLU A 160 -1.89 6.22 -13.41
CA GLU A 160 -0.56 6.81 -13.56
C GLU A 160 0.53 5.76 -13.80
N LEU A 161 0.39 4.57 -13.20
CA LEU A 161 1.39 3.51 -13.23
C LEU A 161 1.24 2.55 -14.41
N LYS A 162 0.01 2.19 -14.79
CA LYS A 162 -0.32 1.05 -15.66
C LYS A 162 0.33 1.08 -17.05
N ASP A 163 0.62 2.27 -17.57
CA ASP A 163 1.22 2.45 -18.89
C ASP A 163 2.77 2.57 -18.84
N LYS A 164 3.33 2.58 -17.63
CA LYS A 164 4.77 2.77 -17.36
C LYS A 164 5.46 1.52 -16.82
N ILE A 165 4.68 0.59 -16.23
CA ILE A 165 5.19 -0.63 -15.62
C ILE A 165 4.29 -1.82 -15.96
N ASP A 166 4.82 -3.02 -15.87
CA ASP A 166 4.06 -4.25 -16.12
C ASP A 166 3.38 -4.73 -14.83
N PHE A 167 2.04 -4.83 -14.84
CA PHE A 167 1.26 -5.41 -13.75
C PHE A 167 0.83 -6.84 -14.08
N TYR A 168 1.14 -7.77 -13.20
CA TYR A 168 0.70 -9.16 -13.25
C TYR A 168 -0.25 -9.41 -12.07
N PHE A 169 -1.54 -9.25 -12.32
CA PHE A 169 -2.60 -9.57 -11.35
C PHE A 169 -2.98 -11.04 -11.43
N ASP A 170 -3.61 -11.53 -10.35
CA ASP A 170 -3.99 -12.95 -10.23
C ASP A 170 -2.80 -13.89 -10.43
N THR A 171 -1.60 -13.40 -10.10
CA THR A 171 -0.32 -14.07 -10.36
C THR A 171 0.47 -14.18 -9.05
N PRO A 172 0.11 -15.14 -8.20
CA PRO A 172 0.83 -15.36 -6.95
C PRO A 172 2.24 -15.86 -7.23
N VAL A 173 3.20 -15.26 -6.53
CA VAL A 173 4.60 -15.71 -6.55
C VAL A 173 4.74 -16.88 -5.59
N GLN A 174 5.33 -17.98 -6.08
CA GLN A 174 5.59 -19.17 -5.31
C GLN A 174 6.90 -19.06 -4.52
N SER A 175 7.97 -18.61 -5.18
CA SER A 175 9.29 -18.52 -4.55
C SER A 175 10.19 -17.50 -5.23
N ILE A 176 11.25 -17.10 -4.51
CA ILE A 176 12.35 -16.28 -5.00
C ILE A 176 13.63 -17.07 -4.83
N LYS A 177 14.44 -17.14 -5.87
CA LYS A 177 15.78 -17.70 -5.81
C LYS A 177 16.81 -16.61 -6.00
N VAL A 178 17.85 -16.60 -5.17
CA VAL A 178 18.98 -15.72 -5.29
C VAL A 178 19.93 -16.29 -6.34
N LEU A 179 20.29 -15.48 -7.33
CA LEU A 179 21.26 -15.78 -8.36
C LEU A 179 22.58 -15.02 -8.10
N ASP A 180 23.64 -15.39 -8.79
CA ASP A 180 24.92 -14.66 -8.70
C ASP A 180 24.76 -13.17 -9.05
N ASN A 181 23.86 -12.85 -9.99
CA ASN A 181 23.56 -11.49 -10.42
C ASN A 181 22.05 -11.25 -10.46
N GLY A 182 21.42 -11.08 -9.28
CA GLY A 182 20.00 -10.75 -9.19
C GLY A 182 19.14 -11.85 -8.60
N PHE A 183 17.89 -11.95 -9.08
CA PHE A 183 16.89 -12.83 -8.52
C PHE A 183 16.06 -13.49 -9.63
N GLU A 184 15.66 -14.72 -9.37
CA GLU A 184 14.65 -15.46 -10.13
C GLU A 184 13.36 -15.49 -9.31
N VAL A 185 12.27 -15.02 -9.91
CA VAL A 185 10.92 -15.02 -9.31
C VAL A 185 10.10 -16.08 -10.03
N VAL A 186 9.64 -17.08 -9.28
CA VAL A 186 8.83 -18.20 -9.78
C VAL A 186 7.38 -17.98 -9.35
N CYS A 187 6.46 -18.00 -10.31
CA CYS A 187 5.02 -17.89 -10.06
C CYS A 187 4.36 -19.27 -9.89
N GLU A 188 3.17 -19.30 -9.29
CA GLU A 188 2.43 -20.57 -9.11
C GLU A 188 2.03 -21.25 -10.44
N ASP A 189 2.04 -20.52 -11.57
CA ASP A 189 1.78 -21.04 -12.92
C ASP A 189 3.06 -21.51 -13.64
N ASP A 190 4.14 -21.76 -12.88
CA ASP A 190 5.46 -22.19 -13.33
C ASP A 190 6.19 -21.19 -14.24
N LYS A 191 5.65 -19.99 -14.42
CA LYS A 191 6.37 -18.92 -15.13
C LYS A 191 7.49 -18.37 -14.27
N VAL A 192 8.60 -18.08 -14.94
CA VAL A 192 9.84 -17.61 -14.32
C VAL A 192 10.24 -16.27 -14.91
N TYR A 193 10.58 -15.34 -14.03
CA TYR A 193 11.04 -13.99 -14.36
C TYR A 193 12.34 -13.68 -13.64
N GLU A 194 13.22 -12.93 -14.29
CA GLU A 194 14.50 -12.50 -13.71
C GLU A 194 14.50 -11.00 -13.44
N CYS A 195 15.19 -10.59 -12.40
CA CYS A 195 15.41 -9.18 -12.10
C CYS A 195 16.75 -8.93 -11.39
N ASP A 196 17.24 -7.69 -11.49
CA ASP A 196 18.42 -7.26 -10.76
C ASP A 196 18.11 -6.99 -9.29
N LYS A 197 16.91 -6.49 -8.99
CA LYS A 197 16.44 -6.19 -7.62
C LYS A 197 15.04 -6.74 -7.42
N CYS A 198 14.80 -7.28 -6.23
CA CYS A 198 13.49 -7.78 -5.84
C CYS A 198 13.02 -7.05 -4.56
N VAL A 199 11.81 -6.49 -4.61
CA VAL A 199 11.16 -5.85 -3.47
C VAL A 199 9.98 -6.70 -3.02
N VAL A 200 9.99 -7.15 -1.76
CA VAL A 200 8.93 -7.97 -1.18
C VAL A 200 8.03 -7.10 -0.31
N SER A 201 6.76 -6.97 -0.71
CA SER A 201 5.76 -6.11 -0.07
C SER A 201 4.41 -6.82 0.10
N VAL A 202 4.44 -8.07 0.54
CA VAL A 202 3.28 -8.98 0.59
C VAL A 202 2.31 -8.73 1.76
N GLY A 203 2.64 -7.81 2.65
CA GLY A 203 1.80 -7.47 3.80
C GLY A 203 1.61 -8.63 4.78
N ARG A 204 0.65 -8.48 5.71
CA ARG A 204 0.39 -9.47 6.76
C ARG A 204 -0.13 -10.82 6.25
N SER A 205 -0.86 -10.81 5.16
CA SER A 205 -1.37 -12.05 4.53
C SER A 205 -0.26 -12.93 3.95
N GLY A 206 0.90 -12.35 3.67
CA GLY A 206 2.06 -13.05 3.14
C GLY A 206 3.05 -13.57 4.20
N SER A 207 2.76 -13.47 5.51
CA SER A 207 3.72 -13.89 6.54
C SER A 207 4.14 -15.36 6.40
N LYS A 208 3.18 -16.25 6.13
CA LYS A 208 3.46 -17.67 5.90
C LYS A 208 4.28 -17.95 4.63
N TRP A 209 4.17 -17.09 3.64
CA TRP A 209 4.97 -17.19 2.42
C TRP A 209 6.42 -16.72 2.65
N MET A 210 6.65 -15.87 3.65
CA MET A 210 7.98 -15.37 4.04
C MET A 210 8.77 -16.39 4.90
N GLU A 211 8.11 -17.39 5.49
CA GLU A 211 8.71 -18.49 6.27
C GLU A 211 9.24 -19.60 5.35
#